data_01bdaebf0f28e08c0faeb04d24b46fcd
#
_entry.id   01bdaebf0f28e08c0faeb04d24b46fcd
#
_cell.length_a   1.000
_cell.length_b   1.000
_cell.length_c   1.000
_cell.angle_alpha   90.00
_cell.angle_beta   90.00
_cell.angle_gamma   90.00
#
_symmetry.space_group_name_H-M   'P 1'
#
loop_
_entity.id
_entity.type
_entity.pdbx_description
1 polymer ?
#
loop_
_entity_poly.entity_id
_entity_poly.type
_entity_poly.pdbx_seq_one_letter_code
_entity_poly.pdbx_strand_id
1 'polypeptide(L)'
;MEDFFKGKMGQFFTPRNVVQFVVKMMDIKTDKFVLDPCCGSGGFLLNALDTIRKDSEENIEDPVEAHTAWHNFAANNLYGIEINDQIARVCKMNMIIHDDGHTNVISRSSLDDFNEIKTQHKGFKKDHFDVIITNPPFGATIKKNGKEDKYLEQYELGKGKSSQKTEILFIERCINFLKPKTGKMGIVLPDGILTNSSLQYVRDFIMEKCQVLAVISLPQFAFSHYGAGVKSSLLFLRRKGTNEILEDYPIFMAMADHVGYDSTGREDSINDLKTIYTEYQRFKADKNNYEGC
;
A
#
# COMPACT_ATOMS: atom_id res chain seq x y z
N MET A 1 5.17 -19.01 -18.57
CA MET A 1 4.96 -17.60 -18.20
C MET A 1 5.21 -17.31 -16.71
N GLU A 2 4.90 -18.26 -15.81
CA GLU A 2 5.14 -18.09 -14.36
C GLU A 2 6.61 -17.86 -13.96
N ASP A 3 7.57 -18.50 -14.63
CA ASP A 3 8.99 -18.34 -14.29
C ASP A 3 9.60 -17.00 -14.72
N PHE A 4 8.96 -16.28 -15.63
CA PHE A 4 9.40 -14.95 -16.07
C PHE A 4 9.15 -13.88 -15.00
N PHE A 5 8.13 -14.09 -14.15
CA PHE A 5 7.73 -13.15 -13.08
C PHE A 5 8.34 -13.49 -11.70
N LYS A 6 8.94 -14.66 -11.54
CA LYS A 6 9.74 -15.00 -10.34
C LYS A 6 11.10 -14.32 -10.40
N GLY A 7 11.09 -12.98 -10.44
CA GLY A 7 12.28 -12.17 -10.58
C GLY A 7 13.16 -12.21 -9.32
N LYS A 8 14.46 -12.08 -9.52
CA LYS A 8 15.54 -12.08 -8.51
C LYS A 8 15.45 -10.99 -7.43
N MET A 9 14.37 -10.20 -7.35
CA MET A 9 14.22 -9.03 -6.47
C MET A 9 13.02 -9.08 -5.51
N GLY A 10 12.50 -10.27 -5.17
CA GLY A 10 11.42 -10.35 -4.17
C GLY A 10 10.10 -9.73 -4.62
N GLN A 11 9.81 -9.75 -5.92
CA GLN A 11 8.52 -9.30 -6.44
C GLN A 11 7.49 -10.41 -6.23
N PHE A 12 6.52 -10.17 -5.36
CA PHE A 12 5.44 -11.10 -5.06
C PHE A 12 4.10 -10.47 -5.45
N PHE A 13 3.25 -11.27 -6.10
CA PHE A 13 1.87 -10.86 -6.32
C PHE A 13 1.12 -10.83 -4.98
N THR A 14 0.29 -9.82 -4.80
CA THR A 14 -0.59 -9.75 -3.65
C THR A 14 -1.87 -10.51 -3.94
N PRO A 15 -2.33 -11.43 -3.06
CA PRO A 15 -3.58 -12.14 -3.25
C PRO A 15 -4.75 -11.18 -3.47
N ARG A 16 -5.62 -11.52 -4.44
CA ARG A 16 -6.72 -10.62 -4.84
C ARG A 16 -7.63 -10.21 -3.67
N ASN A 17 -7.96 -11.16 -2.79
CA ASN A 17 -8.80 -10.87 -1.63
C ASN A 17 -8.13 -9.90 -0.64
N VAL A 18 -6.80 -9.99 -0.49
CA VAL A 18 -6.02 -9.04 0.34
C VAL A 18 -6.02 -7.65 -0.30
N VAL A 19 -5.80 -7.57 -1.62
CA VAL A 19 -5.88 -6.29 -2.36
C VAL A 19 -7.25 -5.64 -2.18
N GLN A 20 -8.34 -6.39 -2.41
CA GLN A 20 -9.71 -5.90 -2.26
C GLN A 20 -9.99 -5.43 -0.84
N PHE A 21 -9.51 -6.17 0.16
CA PHE A 21 -9.67 -5.80 1.56
C PHE A 21 -8.94 -4.48 1.88
N VAL A 22 -7.67 -4.34 1.48
CA VAL A 22 -6.90 -3.11 1.71
C VAL A 22 -7.58 -1.90 1.05
N VAL A 23 -8.01 -2.03 -0.21
CA VAL A 23 -8.72 -0.96 -0.92
C VAL A 23 -10.00 -0.55 -0.19
N LYS A 24 -10.81 -1.53 0.26
CA LYS A 24 -12.03 -1.27 1.05
C LYS A 24 -11.75 -0.55 2.37
N MET A 25 -10.71 -0.96 3.08
CA MET A 25 -10.31 -0.35 4.36
C MET A 25 -9.94 1.13 4.20
N MET A 26 -9.44 1.52 3.04
CA MET A 26 -8.98 2.88 2.77
C MET A 26 -10.11 3.86 2.42
N ASP A 27 -11.32 3.38 2.08
CA ASP A 27 -12.49 4.22 1.76
C ASP A 27 -12.14 5.33 0.75
N ILE A 28 -11.63 4.93 -0.41
CA ILE A 28 -11.17 5.82 -1.48
C ILE A 28 -12.37 6.54 -2.09
N LYS A 29 -12.22 7.84 -2.41
CA LYS A 29 -13.21 8.67 -3.09
C LYS A 29 -12.63 9.30 -4.36
N THR A 30 -13.50 9.72 -5.28
CA THR A 30 -13.12 10.29 -6.59
C THR A 30 -12.21 11.51 -6.52
N ASP A 31 -12.29 12.30 -5.43
CA ASP A 31 -11.50 13.51 -5.21
C ASP A 31 -10.10 13.25 -4.59
N LYS A 32 -9.77 11.99 -4.27
CA LYS A 32 -8.54 11.64 -3.57
C LYS A 32 -7.42 11.23 -4.51
N PHE A 33 -6.22 11.74 -4.26
CA PHE A 33 -5.00 11.29 -4.92
C PHE A 33 -4.51 9.99 -4.29
N VAL A 34 -4.44 8.94 -5.10
CA VAL A 34 -4.06 7.58 -4.71
C VAL A 34 -2.72 7.21 -5.33
N LEU A 35 -1.84 6.60 -4.56
CA LEU A 35 -0.53 6.14 -5.04
C LEU A 35 -0.26 4.70 -4.59
N ASP A 36 0.21 3.88 -5.53
CA ASP A 36 0.97 2.66 -5.22
C ASP A 36 2.44 2.86 -5.63
N PRO A 37 3.36 3.07 -4.68
CA PRO A 37 4.78 3.26 -4.98
C PRO A 37 5.54 1.97 -5.34
N CYS A 38 4.86 0.81 -5.38
CA CYS A 38 5.41 -0.48 -5.82
C CYS A 38 4.36 -1.25 -6.62
N CYS A 39 3.79 -0.60 -7.65
CA CYS A 39 2.53 -1.03 -8.23
C CYS A 39 2.58 -2.40 -8.96
N GLY A 40 3.77 -2.94 -9.24
CA GLY A 40 3.89 -4.19 -9.96
C GLY A 40 3.10 -4.13 -11.26
N SER A 41 2.26 -5.14 -11.51
CA SER A 41 1.36 -5.20 -12.66
C SER A 41 0.05 -4.39 -12.51
N GLY A 42 -0.11 -3.63 -11.40
CA GLY A 42 -1.24 -2.73 -11.18
C GLY A 42 -2.37 -3.29 -10.32
N GLY A 43 -2.15 -4.36 -9.57
CA GLY A 43 -3.22 -5.02 -8.81
C GLY A 43 -4.00 -4.10 -7.87
N PHE A 44 -3.32 -3.27 -7.06
CA PHE A 44 -3.97 -2.28 -6.20
C PHE A 44 -4.64 -1.17 -6.99
N LEU A 45 -3.98 -0.67 -8.04
CA LEU A 45 -4.51 0.43 -8.87
C LEU A 45 -5.81 0.01 -9.56
N LEU A 46 -5.85 -1.18 -10.16
CA LEU A 46 -7.05 -1.72 -10.81
C LEU A 46 -8.20 -1.92 -9.82
N ASN A 47 -7.93 -2.44 -8.63
CA ASN A 47 -8.98 -2.60 -7.61
C ASN A 47 -9.48 -1.25 -7.08
N ALA A 48 -8.62 -0.24 -6.96
CA ALA A 48 -9.03 1.11 -6.61
C ALA A 48 -9.93 1.70 -7.70
N LEU A 49 -9.55 1.55 -8.96
CA LEU A 49 -10.35 1.98 -10.12
C LEU A 49 -11.72 1.29 -10.15
N ASP A 50 -11.74 -0.05 -10.03
CA ASP A 50 -13.00 -0.82 -10.02
C ASP A 50 -13.92 -0.39 -8.87
N THR A 51 -13.36 -0.08 -7.71
CA THR A 51 -14.13 0.39 -6.55
C THR A 51 -14.77 1.75 -6.84
N ILE A 52 -14.01 2.69 -7.39
CA ILE A 52 -14.51 4.03 -7.75
C ILE A 52 -15.51 3.96 -8.89
N ARG A 53 -15.27 3.11 -9.89
CA ARG A 53 -16.24 2.90 -11.00
C ARG A 53 -17.58 2.44 -10.45
N LYS A 54 -17.61 1.40 -9.64
CA LYS A 54 -18.83 0.88 -9.02
C LYS A 54 -19.52 1.91 -8.14
N ASP A 55 -18.77 2.61 -7.28
CA ASP A 55 -19.31 3.67 -6.41
C ASP A 55 -19.95 4.80 -7.26
N SER A 56 -19.32 5.18 -8.38
CA SER A 56 -19.86 6.19 -9.28
C SER A 56 -21.11 5.71 -10.02
N GLU A 57 -21.11 4.50 -10.54
CA GLU A 57 -22.25 3.91 -11.25
C GLU A 57 -23.45 3.64 -10.34
N GLU A 58 -23.23 3.34 -9.06
CA GLU A 58 -24.29 3.09 -8.07
C GLU A 58 -24.88 4.37 -7.47
N ASN A 59 -24.09 5.46 -7.37
CA ASN A 59 -24.48 6.67 -6.63
C ASN A 59 -24.72 7.91 -7.52
N ILE A 60 -24.38 7.87 -8.81
CA ILE A 60 -24.62 8.95 -9.77
C ILE A 60 -25.66 8.48 -10.78
N GLU A 61 -26.84 9.15 -10.81
CA GLU A 61 -27.97 8.74 -11.64
C GLU A 61 -27.70 8.88 -13.16
N ASP A 62 -26.96 9.93 -13.56
CA ASP A 62 -26.60 10.15 -14.96
C ASP A 62 -25.40 9.28 -15.36
N PRO A 63 -25.53 8.32 -16.29
CA PRO A 63 -24.44 7.47 -16.73
C PRO A 63 -23.24 8.22 -17.31
N VAL A 64 -23.46 9.39 -17.93
CA VAL A 64 -22.38 10.22 -18.50
C VAL A 64 -21.60 10.91 -17.38
N GLU A 65 -22.28 11.42 -16.36
CA GLU A 65 -21.63 11.99 -15.18
C GLU A 65 -20.89 10.91 -14.39
N ALA A 66 -21.50 9.74 -14.19
CA ALA A 66 -20.87 8.60 -13.53
C ALA A 66 -19.57 8.19 -14.25
N HIS A 67 -19.62 8.02 -15.56
CA HIS A 67 -18.46 7.72 -16.39
C HIS A 67 -17.39 8.82 -16.27
N THR A 68 -17.79 10.07 -16.36
CA THR A 68 -16.86 11.22 -16.25
C THR A 68 -16.16 11.25 -14.89
N ALA A 69 -16.89 10.95 -13.80
CA ALA A 69 -16.34 10.97 -12.44
C ALA A 69 -15.24 9.92 -12.26
N TRP A 70 -15.50 8.65 -12.56
CA TRP A 70 -14.49 7.60 -12.39
C TRP A 70 -13.34 7.69 -13.40
N HIS A 71 -13.62 8.12 -14.65
CA HIS A 71 -12.58 8.31 -15.66
C HIS A 71 -11.62 9.47 -15.28
N ASN A 72 -12.16 10.57 -14.76
CA ASN A 72 -11.33 11.66 -14.23
C ASN A 72 -10.47 11.21 -13.05
N PHE A 73 -11.00 10.37 -12.16
CA PHE A 73 -10.22 9.78 -11.09
C PHE A 73 -9.06 8.95 -11.65
N ALA A 74 -9.32 8.07 -12.59
CA ALA A 74 -8.32 7.24 -13.24
C ALA A 74 -7.21 8.08 -13.90
N ALA A 75 -7.62 9.06 -14.71
CA ALA A 75 -6.71 9.89 -15.49
C ALA A 75 -5.86 10.85 -14.65
N ASN A 76 -6.40 11.37 -13.53
CA ASN A 76 -5.76 12.48 -12.82
C ASN A 76 -5.34 12.15 -11.38
N ASN A 77 -5.96 11.15 -10.74
CA ASN A 77 -5.82 10.93 -9.30
C ASN A 77 -5.18 9.59 -8.93
N LEU A 78 -5.03 8.67 -9.88
CA LEU A 78 -4.50 7.33 -9.64
C LEU A 78 -3.06 7.21 -10.17
N TYR A 79 -2.10 6.93 -9.28
CA TYR A 79 -0.67 6.98 -9.55
C TYR A 79 0.02 5.67 -9.21
N GLY A 80 1.03 5.29 -10.02
CA GLY A 80 1.84 4.10 -9.78
C GLY A 80 3.33 4.32 -10.07
N ILE A 81 4.18 3.70 -9.27
CA ILE A 81 5.63 3.63 -9.54
C ILE A 81 6.05 2.16 -9.53
N GLU A 82 6.76 1.73 -10.55
CA GLU A 82 7.38 0.41 -10.67
C GLU A 82 8.82 0.55 -11.16
N ILE A 83 9.76 -0.11 -10.49
CA ILE A 83 11.18 -0.01 -10.83
C ILE A 83 11.52 -0.79 -12.11
N ASN A 84 10.82 -1.89 -12.35
CA ASN A 84 11.06 -2.72 -13.53
C ASN A 84 10.28 -2.18 -14.73
N ASP A 85 10.99 -1.73 -15.76
CA ASP A 85 10.38 -1.15 -16.96
C ASP A 85 9.42 -2.09 -17.70
N GLN A 86 9.70 -3.39 -17.74
CA GLN A 86 8.82 -4.37 -18.39
C GLN A 86 7.52 -4.53 -17.59
N ILE A 87 7.60 -4.61 -16.26
CA ILE A 87 6.43 -4.73 -15.40
C ILE A 87 5.63 -3.44 -15.39
N ALA A 88 6.29 -2.27 -15.40
CA ALA A 88 5.62 -0.98 -15.54
C ALA A 88 4.82 -0.90 -16.86
N ARG A 89 5.36 -1.45 -17.96
CA ARG A 89 4.61 -1.57 -19.23
C ARG A 89 3.40 -2.50 -19.11
N VAL A 90 3.54 -3.64 -18.41
CA VAL A 90 2.41 -4.54 -18.14
C VAL A 90 1.35 -3.82 -17.31
N CYS A 91 1.75 -3.07 -16.28
CA CYS A 91 0.83 -2.24 -15.50
C CYS A 91 0.07 -1.27 -16.39
N LYS A 92 0.77 -0.50 -17.22
CA LYS A 92 0.14 0.43 -18.18
C LYS A 92 -0.82 -0.26 -19.13
N MET A 93 -0.46 -1.43 -19.67
CA MET A 93 -1.36 -2.20 -20.53
C MET A 93 -2.63 -2.66 -19.79
N ASN A 94 -2.47 -3.14 -18.56
CA ASN A 94 -3.60 -3.52 -17.73
C ASN A 94 -4.53 -2.33 -17.47
N MET A 95 -3.96 -1.17 -17.15
CA MET A 95 -4.72 0.05 -16.93
C MET A 95 -5.47 0.49 -18.21
N ILE A 96 -4.83 0.46 -19.38
CA ILE A 96 -5.47 0.75 -20.68
C ILE A 96 -6.66 -0.18 -20.96
N ILE A 97 -6.52 -1.49 -20.70
CA ILE A 97 -7.59 -2.47 -20.91
C ILE A 97 -8.81 -2.17 -20.02
N HIS A 98 -8.60 -1.48 -18.91
CA HIS A 98 -9.64 -1.05 -17.98
C HIS A 98 -10.06 0.42 -18.14
N ASP A 99 -9.74 1.06 -19.28
CA ASP A 99 -10.14 2.42 -19.68
C ASP A 99 -9.63 3.56 -18.75
N ASP A 100 -8.45 3.40 -18.10
CA ASP A 100 -7.94 4.38 -17.15
C ASP A 100 -7.07 5.50 -17.74
N GLY A 101 -6.64 5.35 -18.99
CA GLY A 101 -5.76 6.32 -19.64
C GLY A 101 -4.27 6.23 -19.24
N HIS A 102 -3.85 5.44 -18.27
CA HIS A 102 -2.48 4.96 -17.92
C HIS A 102 -1.37 6.02 -17.77
N THR A 103 -1.67 7.29 -17.75
CA THR A 103 -0.67 8.37 -17.84
C THR A 103 0.19 8.53 -16.59
N ASN A 104 -0.31 8.12 -15.42
CA ASN A 104 0.33 8.37 -14.14
C ASN A 104 1.12 7.15 -13.60
N VAL A 105 1.46 6.18 -14.46
CA VAL A 105 2.38 5.10 -14.10
C VAL A 105 3.76 5.39 -14.66
N ILE A 106 4.79 5.42 -13.80
CA ILE A 106 6.17 5.67 -14.19
C ILE A 106 7.08 4.48 -13.88
N SER A 107 8.16 4.33 -14.70
CA SER A 107 9.19 3.32 -14.47
C SER A 107 10.38 3.98 -13.78
N ARG A 108 10.48 3.82 -12.46
CA ARG A 108 11.59 4.37 -11.65
C ARG A 108 11.63 3.73 -10.26
N SER A 109 12.77 3.89 -9.56
CA SER A 109 12.82 3.56 -8.13
C SER A 109 12.02 4.59 -7.32
N SER A 110 11.08 4.12 -6.52
CA SER A 110 10.34 4.97 -5.57
C SER A 110 11.22 5.51 -4.45
N LEU A 111 12.39 4.89 -4.23
CA LEU A 111 13.36 5.36 -3.26
C LEU A 111 14.27 6.46 -3.81
N ASP A 112 14.20 6.84 -5.08
CA ASP A 112 14.92 7.96 -5.65
C ASP A 112 14.52 9.30 -5.01
N ASP A 113 15.36 10.32 -5.17
CA ASP A 113 15.03 11.68 -4.72
C ASP A 113 13.76 12.20 -5.40
N PHE A 114 12.96 13.00 -4.69
CA PHE A 114 11.72 13.56 -5.22
C PHE A 114 11.93 14.40 -6.48
N ASN A 115 13.06 15.10 -6.59
CA ASN A 115 13.36 15.88 -7.79
C ASN A 115 13.64 14.96 -8.99
N GLU A 116 14.30 13.83 -8.75
CA GLU A 116 14.52 12.82 -9.79
C GLU A 116 13.20 12.16 -10.23
N ILE A 117 12.30 11.82 -9.29
CA ILE A 117 10.98 11.25 -9.59
C ILE A 117 10.14 12.24 -10.41
N LYS A 118 10.11 13.50 -10.03
CA LYS A 118 9.37 14.58 -10.72
C LYS A 118 9.81 14.82 -12.16
N THR A 119 11.03 14.44 -12.55
CA THR A 119 11.46 14.56 -13.93
C THR A 119 10.62 13.74 -14.90
N GLN A 120 10.05 12.62 -14.43
CA GLN A 120 9.20 11.76 -15.25
C GLN A 120 7.73 12.20 -15.23
N HIS A 121 7.22 12.62 -14.07
CA HIS A 121 5.87 13.13 -13.96
C HIS A 121 5.71 14.07 -12.76
N LYS A 122 5.23 15.30 -13.02
CA LYS A 122 5.13 16.37 -12.02
C LYS A 122 4.13 16.09 -10.87
N GLY A 123 3.25 15.13 -11.03
CA GLY A 123 2.27 14.71 -10.01
C GLY A 123 2.88 14.03 -8.79
N PHE A 124 4.06 13.41 -8.94
CA PHE A 124 4.73 12.75 -7.82
C PHE A 124 5.44 13.78 -6.92
N LYS A 125 4.76 14.19 -5.86
CA LYS A 125 5.21 15.23 -4.94
C LYS A 125 5.24 14.71 -3.51
N LYS A 126 6.14 15.27 -2.71
CA LYS A 126 6.10 15.12 -1.26
C LYS A 126 4.82 15.74 -0.71
N ASP A 127 4.27 15.16 0.37
CA ASP A 127 3.11 15.70 1.10
C ASP A 127 1.84 15.87 0.24
N HIS A 128 1.65 15.00 -0.75
CA HIS A 128 0.64 15.21 -1.80
C HIS A 128 -0.50 14.19 -1.83
N PHE A 129 -0.23 12.92 -1.53
CA PHE A 129 -1.21 11.85 -1.71
C PHE A 129 -2.14 11.71 -0.51
N ASP A 130 -3.43 11.54 -0.79
CA ASP A 130 -4.44 11.30 0.24
C ASP A 130 -4.42 9.84 0.70
N VAL A 131 -4.14 8.92 -0.22
CA VAL A 131 -4.14 7.49 0.05
C VAL A 131 -2.92 6.81 -0.59
N ILE A 132 -2.27 5.95 0.19
CA ILE A 132 -1.28 4.99 -0.31
C ILE A 132 -1.77 3.58 -0.02
N ILE A 133 -1.73 2.71 -1.03
CA ILE A 133 -2.03 1.29 -0.96
C ILE A 133 -0.90 0.53 -1.62
N THR A 134 -0.18 -0.32 -0.89
CA THR A 134 1.04 -0.91 -1.45
C THR A 134 1.49 -2.18 -0.75
N ASN A 135 2.21 -3.02 -1.49
CA ASN A 135 2.97 -4.15 -1.00
C ASN A 135 4.43 -3.98 -1.45
N PRO A 136 5.28 -3.33 -0.63
CA PRO A 136 6.69 -3.12 -0.99
C PRO A 136 7.46 -4.44 -1.07
N PRO A 137 8.59 -4.48 -1.81
CA PRO A 137 9.43 -5.67 -1.89
C PRO A 137 10.03 -6.02 -0.53
N PHE A 138 9.97 -7.31 -0.12
CA PHE A 138 10.49 -7.81 1.14
C PHE A 138 11.85 -8.44 1.00
N GLY A 139 12.68 -8.32 2.06
CA GLY A 139 13.91 -9.06 2.23
C GLY A 139 15.11 -8.56 1.44
N ALA A 140 14.94 -7.70 0.46
CA ALA A 140 16.04 -7.04 -0.20
C ALA A 140 16.76 -6.07 0.78
N THR A 141 18.07 -5.93 0.62
CA THR A 141 18.88 -5.09 1.51
C THR A 141 19.70 -4.12 0.67
N ILE A 142 19.52 -2.85 0.93
CA ILE A 142 20.38 -1.79 0.40
C ILE A 142 21.62 -1.72 1.27
N LYS A 143 22.80 -1.79 0.65
CA LYS A 143 24.09 -1.77 1.34
C LYS A 143 24.89 -0.53 0.95
N LYS A 144 25.68 -0.04 1.90
CA LYS A 144 26.64 1.04 1.64
C LYS A 144 27.77 0.51 0.75
N ASN A 145 27.72 0.85 -0.55
CA ASN A 145 28.62 0.34 -1.58
C ASN A 145 29.02 1.39 -2.63
N GLY A 146 28.81 2.66 -2.33
CA GLY A 146 29.04 3.80 -3.20
C GLY A 146 27.88 4.16 -4.14
N LYS A 147 27.22 3.17 -4.77
CA LYS A 147 26.14 3.44 -5.73
C LYS A 147 24.77 3.64 -5.05
N GLU A 148 24.53 2.89 -4.00
CA GLU A 148 23.25 2.88 -3.27
C GLU A 148 23.28 3.73 -2.00
N ASP A 149 24.43 4.33 -1.65
CA ASP A 149 24.60 5.15 -0.46
C ASP A 149 23.57 6.28 -0.37
N LYS A 150 23.21 6.86 -1.51
CA LYS A 150 22.17 7.88 -1.59
C LYS A 150 20.83 7.44 -0.98
N TYR A 151 20.48 6.15 -1.12
CA TYR A 151 19.24 5.61 -0.56
C TYR A 151 19.30 5.44 0.96
N LEU A 152 20.47 5.28 1.54
CA LEU A 152 20.63 5.23 2.99
C LEU A 152 20.65 6.63 3.59
N GLU A 153 21.42 7.54 2.98
CA GLU A 153 21.67 8.88 3.56
C GLU A 153 20.44 9.81 3.47
N GLN A 154 19.54 9.62 2.52
CA GLN A 154 18.34 10.47 2.36
C GLN A 154 17.17 10.12 3.29
N TYR A 155 17.20 8.94 3.93
CA TYR A 155 16.15 8.47 4.84
C TYR A 155 16.63 8.46 6.29
N GLU A 156 15.77 8.91 7.19
CA GLU A 156 16.02 8.90 8.64
C GLU A 156 16.26 7.46 9.14
N LEU A 157 15.47 6.51 8.65
CA LEU A 157 15.61 5.09 8.99
C LEU A 157 16.82 4.40 8.34
N GLY A 158 17.49 5.05 7.39
CA GLY A 158 18.70 4.55 6.72
C GLY A 158 19.98 5.24 7.16
N LYS A 159 19.89 6.51 7.57
CA LYS A 159 21.02 7.38 7.83
C LYS A 159 21.97 6.80 8.90
N GLY A 160 23.25 6.81 8.57
CA GLY A 160 24.30 6.29 9.46
C GLY A 160 24.40 4.77 9.53
N LYS A 161 23.57 4.02 8.79
CA LYS A 161 23.63 2.55 8.75
C LYS A 161 24.53 2.07 7.61
N SER A 162 25.18 0.92 7.83
CA SER A 162 25.94 0.21 6.77
C SER A 162 25.01 -0.53 5.79
N SER A 163 23.79 -0.83 6.21
CA SER A 163 22.76 -1.45 5.38
C SER A 163 21.38 -1.25 5.98
N GLN A 164 20.34 -1.27 5.14
CA GLN A 164 18.95 -1.25 5.57
C GLN A 164 18.09 -2.09 4.65
N LYS A 165 17.04 -2.71 5.20
CA LYS A 165 16.05 -3.43 4.42
C LYS A 165 15.16 -2.47 3.64
N THR A 166 14.83 -2.86 2.41
CA THR A 166 14.03 -2.03 1.49
C THR A 166 12.66 -1.71 2.07
N GLU A 167 11.96 -2.68 2.65
CA GLU A 167 10.64 -2.49 3.24
C GLU A 167 10.64 -1.41 4.35
N ILE A 168 11.73 -1.26 5.09
CA ILE A 168 11.87 -0.22 6.12
C ILE A 168 11.99 1.18 5.48
N LEU A 169 12.78 1.32 4.42
CA LEU A 169 12.91 2.58 3.70
C LEU A 169 11.60 2.95 2.97
N PHE A 170 10.84 1.95 2.51
CA PHE A 170 9.53 2.17 1.90
C PHE A 170 8.48 2.70 2.89
N ILE A 171 8.53 2.30 4.17
CA ILE A 171 7.67 2.89 5.21
C ILE A 171 7.87 4.41 5.27
N GLU A 172 9.11 4.86 5.38
CA GLU A 172 9.43 6.29 5.42
C GLU A 172 9.08 6.99 4.10
N ARG A 173 9.38 6.37 2.95
CA ARG A 173 9.03 6.91 1.64
C ARG A 173 7.53 7.11 1.48
N CYS A 174 6.73 6.15 1.88
CA CYS A 174 5.27 6.26 1.84
C CYS A 174 4.77 7.40 2.74
N ILE A 175 5.28 7.50 3.96
CA ILE A 175 4.93 8.61 4.86
C ILE A 175 5.29 9.97 4.24
N ASN A 176 6.43 10.06 3.55
CA ASN A 176 6.85 11.30 2.87
C ASN A 176 5.97 11.68 1.66
N PHE A 177 5.31 10.73 1.01
CA PHE A 177 4.35 11.00 -0.06
C PHE A 177 2.98 11.47 0.47
N LEU A 178 2.56 11.00 1.65
CA LEU A 178 1.24 11.29 2.22
C LEU A 178 1.05 12.76 2.57
N LYS A 179 -0.16 13.27 2.41
CA LYS A 179 -0.57 14.58 2.98
C LYS A 179 -0.48 14.55 4.50
N PRO A 180 0.09 15.59 5.14
CA PRO A 180 0.02 15.74 6.59
C PRO A 180 -1.44 15.83 7.08
N LYS A 181 -1.73 15.31 8.25
CA LYS A 181 -3.04 15.28 8.96
C LYS A 181 -4.07 14.33 8.36
N THR A 182 -4.20 14.25 7.04
CA THR A 182 -5.31 13.54 6.38
C THR A 182 -4.89 12.31 5.61
N GLY A 183 -3.64 12.27 5.14
CA GLY A 183 -3.13 11.17 4.32
C GLY A 183 -3.12 9.85 5.06
N LYS A 184 -3.63 8.80 4.42
CA LYS A 184 -3.75 7.45 4.98
C LYS A 184 -2.97 6.45 4.14
N MET A 185 -2.52 5.37 4.78
CA MET A 185 -1.79 4.30 4.12
C MET A 185 -2.30 2.94 4.57
N GLY A 186 -2.49 2.02 3.62
CA GLY A 186 -2.61 0.60 3.83
C GLY A 186 -1.40 -0.10 3.22
N ILE A 187 -0.55 -0.68 4.06
CA ILE A 187 0.72 -1.28 3.63
C ILE A 187 0.82 -2.72 4.11
N VAL A 188 1.29 -3.60 3.23
CA VAL A 188 1.65 -4.98 3.57
C VAL A 188 3.08 -4.98 4.10
N LEU A 189 3.32 -5.61 5.26
CA LEU A 189 4.64 -5.68 5.88
C LEU A 189 4.91 -7.07 6.43
N PRO A 190 6.18 -7.52 6.44
CA PRO A 190 6.58 -8.70 7.20
C PRO A 190 6.27 -8.52 8.69
N ASP A 191 5.75 -9.55 9.34
CA ASP A 191 5.45 -9.54 10.79
C ASP A 191 6.65 -9.11 11.64
N GLY A 192 7.86 -9.42 11.19
CA GLY A 192 9.08 -9.02 11.87
C GLY A 192 9.22 -7.51 12.11
N ILE A 193 8.60 -6.67 11.28
CA ILE A 193 8.57 -5.21 11.52
C ILE A 193 7.82 -4.90 12.82
N LEU A 194 6.73 -5.62 13.07
CA LEU A 194 5.86 -5.37 14.22
C LEU A 194 6.32 -6.11 15.48
N THR A 195 7.01 -7.25 15.35
CA THR A 195 7.27 -8.16 16.46
C THR A 195 8.75 -8.22 16.90
N ASN A 196 9.71 -7.96 15.99
CA ASN A 196 11.12 -8.08 16.31
C ASN A 196 11.60 -6.93 17.20
N SER A 197 12.19 -7.24 18.35
CA SER A 197 12.73 -6.26 19.30
C SER A 197 13.84 -5.38 18.69
N SER A 198 14.66 -5.93 17.79
CA SER A 198 15.71 -5.15 17.10
C SER A 198 15.17 -4.08 16.15
N LEU A 199 13.87 -4.14 15.79
CA LEU A 199 13.19 -3.18 14.94
C LEU A 199 12.30 -2.20 15.74
N GLN A 200 12.49 -2.08 17.05
CA GLN A 200 11.75 -1.12 17.88
C GLN A 200 11.84 0.30 17.32
N TYR A 201 13.02 0.73 16.89
CA TYR A 201 13.24 2.06 16.31
C TYR A 201 12.36 2.36 15.07
N VAL A 202 11.98 1.32 14.31
CA VAL A 202 11.05 1.49 13.16
C VAL A 202 9.63 1.74 13.67
N ARG A 203 9.20 1.01 14.70
CA ARG A 203 7.89 1.22 15.33
C ARG A 203 7.80 2.58 16.01
N ASP A 204 8.86 3.01 16.70
CA ASP A 204 8.93 4.33 17.33
C ASP A 204 8.81 5.43 16.26
N PHE A 205 9.53 5.30 15.14
CA PHE A 205 9.41 6.21 14.00
C PHE A 205 7.98 6.24 13.43
N ILE A 206 7.34 5.08 13.24
CA ILE A 206 5.96 5.00 12.77
C ILE A 206 5.02 5.72 13.75
N MET A 207 5.14 5.47 15.04
CA MET A 207 4.28 6.07 16.07
C MET A 207 4.55 7.57 16.24
N GLU A 208 5.78 8.04 16.00
CA GLU A 208 6.08 9.47 15.96
C GLU A 208 5.39 10.17 14.78
N LYS A 209 5.51 9.63 13.58
CA LYS A 209 5.04 10.27 12.34
C LYS A 209 3.56 9.99 12.02
N CYS A 210 3.00 8.90 12.56
CA CYS A 210 1.66 8.41 12.20
C CYS A 210 0.81 8.05 13.42
N GLN A 211 -0.49 8.06 13.20
CA GLN A 211 -1.48 7.37 14.01
C GLN A 211 -1.70 5.97 13.43
N VAL A 212 -1.59 4.95 14.26
CA VAL A 212 -1.96 3.58 13.87
C VAL A 212 -3.48 3.47 13.92
N LEU A 213 -4.10 3.08 12.81
CA LEU A 213 -5.56 2.92 12.70
C LEU A 213 -5.97 1.48 12.92
N ALA A 214 -5.27 0.55 12.27
CA ALA A 214 -5.53 -0.87 12.38
C ALA A 214 -4.29 -1.72 12.08
N VAL A 215 -4.24 -2.92 12.68
CA VAL A 215 -3.27 -3.97 12.39
C VAL A 215 -4.02 -5.27 12.15
N ILE A 216 -3.83 -5.90 10.98
CA ILE A 216 -4.46 -7.17 10.63
C ILE A 216 -3.36 -8.20 10.36
N SER A 217 -3.24 -9.21 11.21
CA SER A 217 -2.33 -10.34 10.98
C SER A 217 -2.93 -11.26 9.93
N LEU A 218 -2.16 -11.62 8.91
CA LEU A 218 -2.56 -12.57 7.86
C LEU A 218 -2.05 -13.98 8.21
N PRO A 219 -2.67 -15.04 7.67
CA PRO A 219 -2.16 -16.40 7.88
C PRO A 219 -0.76 -16.58 7.27
N GLN A 220 0.01 -17.52 7.83
CA GLN A 220 1.40 -17.81 7.40
C GLN A 220 1.52 -18.07 5.90
N PHE A 221 0.50 -18.70 5.31
CA PHE A 221 0.49 -19.11 3.91
C PHE A 221 -0.08 -18.06 2.96
N ALA A 222 -0.54 -16.90 3.44
CA ALA A 222 -1.21 -15.90 2.59
C ALA A 222 -0.45 -15.55 1.30
N PHE A 223 0.88 -15.57 1.35
CA PHE A 223 1.74 -15.28 0.19
C PHE A 223 2.55 -16.49 -0.31
N SER A 224 2.36 -17.68 0.26
CA SER A 224 3.19 -18.86 -0.05
C SER A 224 3.08 -19.28 -1.51
N HIS A 225 1.88 -19.27 -2.08
CA HIS A 225 1.65 -19.59 -3.49
C HIS A 225 2.41 -18.65 -4.45
N TYR A 226 2.61 -17.41 -4.03
CA TYR A 226 3.35 -16.42 -4.81
C TYR A 226 4.86 -16.41 -4.51
N GLY A 227 5.35 -17.41 -3.78
CA GLY A 227 6.78 -17.62 -3.50
C GLY A 227 7.31 -16.90 -2.25
N ALA A 228 6.47 -16.20 -1.49
CA ALA A 228 6.86 -15.57 -0.25
C ALA A 228 6.45 -16.42 0.96
N GLY A 229 7.42 -17.07 1.60
CA GLY A 229 7.22 -17.84 2.83
C GLY A 229 7.21 -17.00 4.11
N VAL A 230 7.14 -15.68 4.00
CA VAL A 230 7.22 -14.75 5.15
C VAL A 230 5.81 -14.40 5.61
N LYS A 231 5.53 -14.66 6.90
CA LYS A 231 4.29 -14.19 7.52
C LYS A 231 4.22 -12.67 7.46
N SER A 232 3.06 -12.16 7.07
CA SER A 232 2.84 -10.74 6.82
C SER A 232 1.60 -10.22 7.55
N SER A 233 1.63 -8.93 7.82
CA SER A 233 0.51 -8.17 8.38
C SER A 233 0.17 -6.98 7.50
N LEU A 234 -1.09 -6.53 7.60
CA LEU A 234 -1.56 -5.28 7.03
C LEU A 234 -1.52 -4.20 8.11
N LEU A 235 -0.85 -3.11 7.82
CA LEU A 235 -0.76 -1.96 8.71
C LEU A 235 -1.48 -0.77 8.08
N PHE A 236 -2.45 -0.21 8.81
CA PHE A 236 -3.22 0.95 8.39
C PHE A 236 -2.84 2.15 9.24
N LEU A 237 -2.40 3.22 8.59
CA LEU A 237 -1.84 4.41 9.23
C LEU A 237 -2.53 5.68 8.70
N ARG A 238 -2.59 6.72 9.54
CA ARG A 238 -2.82 8.10 9.15
C ARG A 238 -1.58 8.93 9.48
N ARG A 239 -1.08 9.69 8.54
CA ARG A 239 0.03 10.61 8.80
C ARG A 239 -0.42 11.73 9.74
N LYS A 240 0.37 11.97 10.79
CA LYS A 240 0.18 13.10 11.70
C LYS A 240 0.51 14.43 11.02
N GLY A 241 -0.08 15.51 11.55
CA GLY A 241 0.33 16.86 11.24
C GLY A 241 1.62 17.25 11.95
N THR A 242 2.21 18.38 11.56
CA THR A 242 3.37 18.93 12.25
C THR A 242 3.00 19.22 13.71
N ASN A 243 3.78 18.67 14.65
CA ASN A 243 3.57 18.79 16.09
C ASN A 243 2.24 18.22 16.61
N GLU A 244 1.57 17.35 15.85
CA GLU A 244 0.37 16.66 16.31
C GLU A 244 0.73 15.59 17.35
N ILE A 245 0.34 15.83 18.59
CA ILE A 245 0.44 14.85 19.67
C ILE A 245 -0.92 14.18 19.80
N LEU A 246 -0.94 12.86 19.79
CA LEU A 246 -2.12 12.07 20.07
C LEU A 246 -1.93 11.45 21.45
N GLU A 247 -2.90 11.69 22.32
CA GLU A 247 -3.05 10.94 23.58
C GLU A 247 -3.44 9.47 23.29
N ASP A 248 -3.71 8.70 24.30
CA ASP A 248 -4.16 7.32 24.14
C ASP A 248 -5.37 7.22 23.23
N TYR A 249 -5.26 6.39 22.20
CA TYR A 249 -6.33 6.17 21.23
C TYR A 249 -6.46 4.67 20.93
N PRO A 250 -7.69 4.18 20.71
CA PRO A 250 -7.91 2.79 20.40
C PRO A 250 -7.38 2.44 19.00
N ILE A 251 -6.77 1.25 18.90
CA ILE A 251 -6.26 0.66 17.64
C ILE A 251 -7.09 -0.59 17.36
N PHE A 252 -7.63 -0.71 16.16
CA PHE A 252 -8.29 -1.94 15.75
C PHE A 252 -7.25 -3.03 15.46
N MET A 253 -7.41 -4.19 16.09
CA MET A 253 -6.52 -5.33 15.89
C MET A 253 -7.32 -6.57 15.57
N ALA A 254 -6.96 -7.30 14.52
CA ALA A 254 -7.58 -8.56 14.15
C ALA A 254 -6.58 -9.55 13.58
N MET A 255 -6.95 -10.82 13.60
CA MET A 255 -6.20 -11.90 12.99
C MET A 255 -7.10 -12.64 12.00
N ALA A 256 -6.62 -12.80 10.77
CA ALA A 256 -7.26 -13.62 9.76
C ALA A 256 -6.55 -14.98 9.71
N ASP A 257 -7.28 -16.05 9.89
CA ASP A 257 -6.80 -17.41 9.70
C ASP A 257 -7.03 -17.88 8.26
N HIS A 258 -8.03 -17.30 7.58
CA HIS A 258 -8.40 -17.59 6.20
C HIS A 258 -8.55 -16.31 5.38
N VAL A 259 -8.00 -16.35 4.14
CA VAL A 259 -8.05 -15.21 3.21
C VAL A 259 -8.73 -15.56 1.88
N GLY A 260 -9.53 -16.64 1.86
CA GLY A 260 -10.23 -17.12 0.67
C GLY A 260 -9.34 -17.90 -0.31
N TYR A 261 -8.16 -18.35 0.14
CA TYR A 261 -7.26 -19.24 -0.57
C TYR A 261 -6.57 -20.17 0.41
N ASP A 262 -6.33 -21.41 -0.03
CA ASP A 262 -5.52 -22.36 0.72
C ASP A 262 -4.01 -22.11 0.51
N SER A 263 -3.16 -22.93 1.16
CA SER A 263 -1.69 -22.82 1.05
C SER A 263 -1.14 -23.11 -0.34
N THR A 264 -1.95 -23.71 -1.23
CA THR A 264 -1.59 -24.01 -2.62
C THR A 264 -2.08 -22.94 -3.59
N GLY A 265 -2.82 -21.93 -3.11
CA GLY A 265 -3.39 -20.85 -3.90
C GLY A 265 -4.72 -21.20 -4.58
N ARG A 266 -5.36 -22.33 -4.19
CA ARG A 266 -6.71 -22.65 -4.65
C ARG A 266 -7.73 -21.86 -3.86
N GLU A 267 -8.82 -21.49 -4.53
CA GLU A 267 -9.92 -20.77 -3.87
C GLU A 267 -10.51 -21.59 -2.72
N ASP A 268 -10.70 -20.93 -1.59
CA ASP A 268 -11.37 -21.44 -0.39
C ASP A 268 -12.59 -20.56 -0.12
N SER A 269 -13.70 -21.18 0.29
CA SER A 269 -14.94 -20.50 0.64
C SER A 269 -14.81 -19.66 1.91
N ILE A 270 -13.85 -19.99 2.79
CA ILE A 270 -13.64 -19.30 4.07
C ILE A 270 -12.74 -18.08 3.85
N ASN A 271 -13.24 -16.91 4.23
CA ASN A 271 -12.54 -15.65 4.09
C ASN A 271 -12.90 -14.68 5.23
N ASP A 272 -12.06 -14.62 6.23
CA ASP A 272 -12.24 -13.82 7.44
C ASP A 272 -12.17 -12.32 7.17
N LEU A 273 -11.53 -11.90 6.09
CA LEU A 273 -11.37 -10.48 5.74
C LEU A 273 -12.71 -9.75 5.59
N LYS A 274 -13.77 -10.45 5.18
CA LYS A 274 -15.12 -9.86 5.09
C LYS A 274 -15.68 -9.52 6.46
N THR A 275 -15.55 -10.43 7.41
CA THR A 275 -15.99 -10.25 8.80
C THR A 275 -15.16 -9.16 9.48
N ILE A 276 -13.83 -9.22 9.32
CA ILE A 276 -12.89 -8.21 9.87
C ILE A 276 -13.25 -6.81 9.35
N TYR A 277 -13.60 -6.67 8.06
CA TYR A 277 -14.03 -5.38 7.52
C TYR A 277 -15.32 -4.86 8.20
N THR A 278 -16.31 -5.74 8.40
CA THR A 278 -17.56 -5.37 9.07
C THR A 278 -17.29 -4.91 10.51
N GLU A 279 -16.45 -5.63 11.23
CA GLU A 279 -16.06 -5.27 12.60
C GLU A 279 -15.26 -3.95 12.65
N TYR A 280 -14.38 -3.72 11.68
CA TYR A 280 -13.69 -2.44 11.56
C TYR A 280 -14.66 -1.27 11.33
N GLN A 281 -15.73 -1.44 10.54
CA GLN A 281 -16.74 -0.40 10.38
C GLN A 281 -17.50 -0.12 11.69
N ARG A 282 -17.82 -1.14 12.47
CA ARG A 282 -18.41 -1.01 13.81
C ARG A 282 -17.48 -0.26 14.76
N PHE A 283 -16.21 -0.66 14.80
CA PHE A 283 -15.17 0.04 15.57
C PHE A 283 -15.03 1.51 15.15
N LYS A 284 -15.08 1.84 13.86
CA LYS A 284 -15.03 3.24 13.38
C LYS A 284 -16.23 4.06 13.86
N ALA A 285 -17.41 3.45 13.91
CA ALA A 285 -18.64 4.12 14.31
C ALA A 285 -18.65 4.47 15.80
N ASP A 286 -18.13 3.60 16.66
CA ASP A 286 -18.06 3.83 18.11
C ASP A 286 -16.77 3.22 18.70
N LYS A 287 -15.69 3.99 18.60
CA LYS A 287 -14.37 3.54 19.05
C LYS A 287 -14.24 3.33 20.55
N ASN A 288 -15.04 4.04 21.34
CA ASN A 288 -14.92 4.03 22.80
C ASN A 288 -15.72 2.90 23.47
N ASN A 289 -16.78 2.43 22.82
CA ASN A 289 -17.64 1.37 23.34
C ASN A 289 -17.57 0.07 22.51
N TYR A 290 -16.60 -0.03 21.60
CA TYR A 290 -16.42 -1.25 20.81
C TYR A 290 -15.91 -2.39 21.71
N GLU A 291 -16.76 -3.37 21.93
CA GLU A 291 -16.40 -4.68 22.48
C GLU A 291 -16.09 -5.60 21.30
N GLY A 292 -14.83 -6.02 21.17
CA GLY A 292 -14.39 -6.91 20.10
C GLY A 292 -15.15 -8.24 20.09
N CYS A 293 -15.03 -8.98 18.97
CA CYS A 293 -15.56 -10.35 18.82
C CYS A 293 -14.60 -11.38 19.38
#